data_cf7f46bf938d85a7672c7b716b7249ec
#
_entry.id   cf7f46bf938d85a7672c7b716b7249ec
#
_cell.length_a   1.000
_cell.length_b   1.000
_cell.length_c   1.000
_cell.angle_alpha   90.00
_cell.angle_beta   90.00
_cell.angle_gamma   90.00
#
_symmetry.space_group_name_H-M   'P 1'
#
loop_
_entity.id
_entity.type
_entity.pdbx_description
1 polymer ?
#
loop_
_entity_poly.entity_id
_entity_poly.type
_entity_poly.pdbx_seq_one_letter_code
_entity_poly.pdbx_strand_id
1 'polypeptide(L)'
;MEWFIYKPLRKKNSTSLVLLLTSLGIYIVLQNVISMVFGDDTKSIRTWQVKEGLNVFGARITEVQIIIIISSIVLVSLVAGYLYLAKTGKAMRAVASDPELANVSGMNSDKVILTAFASGSALAGIAGILVSLDVDMTPTMGMNALLMGVVAMIIGGANSIRGIALGALLLATAQNLGVWYISSQWQDAIAFGLLLVFLLFKPEGFMGRKIRTAEI
;
A
#
# COMPACT_ATOMS: atom_id res chain seq x y z
N MET A 1 -12.54 -0.93 -12.90
CA MET A 1 -11.28 -0.71 -13.62
C MET A 1 -10.73 -2.00 -14.19
N GLU A 2 -10.54 -3.04 -13.38
CA GLU A 2 -9.99 -4.32 -13.84
C GLU A 2 -10.74 -4.88 -15.06
N TRP A 3 -12.07 -4.93 -14.99
CA TRP A 3 -12.91 -5.52 -16.05
C TRP A 3 -12.93 -4.72 -17.36
N PHE A 4 -12.90 -3.38 -17.27
CA PHE A 4 -13.01 -2.50 -18.44
C PHE A 4 -11.67 -2.15 -19.08
N ILE A 5 -10.58 -2.11 -18.30
CA ILE A 5 -9.31 -1.54 -18.74
C ILE A 5 -8.19 -2.59 -18.72
N TYR A 6 -7.90 -3.21 -17.57
CA TYR A 6 -6.76 -4.11 -17.46
C TYR A 6 -6.97 -5.45 -18.13
N LYS A 7 -8.17 -6.03 -18.03
CA LYS A 7 -8.49 -7.30 -18.68
C LYS A 7 -8.34 -7.26 -20.21
N PRO A 8 -8.89 -6.27 -20.95
CA PRO A 8 -8.68 -6.15 -22.39
C PRO A 8 -7.22 -5.87 -22.76
N LEU A 9 -6.48 -5.09 -21.95
CA LEU A 9 -5.06 -4.83 -22.19
C LEU A 9 -4.23 -6.09 -22.04
N ARG A 10 -4.46 -6.91 -21.01
CA ARG A 10 -3.79 -8.20 -20.85
C ARG A 10 -4.08 -9.17 -21.99
N LYS A 11 -5.34 -9.22 -22.47
CA LYS A 11 -5.70 -10.06 -23.63
C LYS A 11 -4.96 -9.66 -24.91
N LYS A 12 -4.54 -8.39 -25.03
CA LYS A 12 -3.73 -7.88 -26.14
C LYS A 12 -2.22 -8.05 -25.94
N ASN A 13 -1.80 -8.81 -24.92
CA ASN A 13 -0.39 -9.00 -24.56
C ASN A 13 0.37 -7.67 -24.38
N SER A 14 -0.31 -6.67 -23.80
CA SER A 14 0.30 -5.36 -23.55
C SER A 14 1.47 -5.50 -22.57
N THR A 15 2.54 -4.75 -22.82
CA THR A 15 3.74 -4.75 -21.96
C THR A 15 3.41 -4.17 -20.57
N SER A 16 4.20 -4.55 -19.57
CA SER A 16 4.07 -4.03 -18.20
C SER A 16 4.13 -2.50 -18.16
N LEU A 17 4.89 -1.88 -19.07
CA LEU A 17 5.00 -0.44 -19.19
C LEU A 17 3.67 0.21 -19.63
N VAL A 18 2.96 -0.39 -20.58
CA VAL A 18 1.62 0.09 -21.01
C VAL A 18 0.62 0.01 -19.86
N LEU A 19 0.64 -1.07 -19.07
CA LEU A 19 -0.22 -1.22 -17.90
C LEU A 19 0.08 -0.15 -16.84
N LEU A 20 1.36 0.15 -16.60
CA LEU A 20 1.79 1.18 -15.67
C LEU A 20 1.35 2.57 -16.12
N LEU A 21 1.59 2.94 -17.39
CA LEU A 21 1.15 4.23 -17.94
C LEU A 21 -0.36 4.39 -17.91
N THR A 22 -1.10 3.32 -18.22
CA THR A 22 -2.57 3.31 -18.12
C THR A 22 -3.03 3.56 -16.69
N SER A 23 -2.38 2.94 -15.69
CA SER A 23 -2.69 3.14 -14.28
C SER A 23 -2.49 4.59 -13.85
N LEU A 24 -1.35 5.19 -14.25
CA LEU A 24 -1.06 6.59 -13.98
C LEU A 24 -2.06 7.53 -14.65
N GLY A 25 -2.41 7.25 -15.91
CA GLY A 25 -3.41 8.03 -16.65
C GLY A 25 -4.78 8.02 -15.95
N ILE A 26 -5.24 6.83 -15.53
CA ILE A 26 -6.49 6.69 -14.78
C ILE A 26 -6.43 7.43 -13.44
N TYR A 27 -5.31 7.32 -12.73
CA TYR A 27 -5.10 8.05 -11.48
C TYR A 27 -5.26 9.55 -11.68
N ILE A 28 -4.58 10.13 -12.69
CA ILE A 28 -4.67 11.57 -13.00
C ILE A 28 -6.12 11.98 -13.35
N VAL A 29 -6.80 11.18 -14.15
CA VAL A 29 -8.21 11.46 -14.50
C VAL A 29 -9.09 11.46 -13.26
N LEU A 30 -8.98 10.43 -12.40
CA LEU A 30 -9.77 10.35 -11.17
C LEU A 30 -9.46 11.48 -10.20
N GLN A 31 -8.19 11.81 -10.04
CA GLN A 31 -7.76 12.94 -9.19
C GLN A 31 -8.40 14.24 -9.66
N ASN A 32 -8.33 14.54 -10.97
CA ASN A 32 -8.94 15.74 -11.52
C ASN A 32 -10.47 15.75 -11.40
N VAL A 33 -11.13 14.61 -11.59
CA VAL A 33 -12.58 14.50 -11.38
C VAL A 33 -12.94 14.79 -9.91
N ILE A 34 -12.16 14.28 -8.96
CA ILE A 34 -12.36 14.55 -7.54
C ILE A 34 -12.15 16.04 -7.24
N SER A 35 -11.08 16.64 -7.77
CA SER A 35 -10.83 18.09 -7.66
C SER A 35 -11.96 18.92 -8.24
N MET A 36 -12.50 18.56 -9.40
CA MET A 36 -13.62 19.27 -10.01
C MET A 36 -14.91 19.20 -9.19
N VAL A 37 -15.19 18.05 -8.57
CA VAL A 37 -16.44 17.82 -7.82
C VAL A 37 -16.35 18.39 -6.39
N PHE A 38 -15.22 18.22 -5.73
CA PHE A 38 -15.05 18.55 -4.33
C PHE A 38 -14.19 19.80 -4.08
N GLY A 39 -13.53 20.34 -5.10
CA GLY A 39 -12.56 21.43 -4.99
C GLY A 39 -11.16 20.93 -4.60
N ASP A 40 -10.17 21.82 -4.79
CA ASP A 40 -8.76 21.54 -4.47
C ASP A 40 -8.39 21.90 -3.02
N ASP A 41 -9.33 22.48 -2.28
CA ASP A 41 -9.09 22.93 -0.91
C ASP A 41 -8.84 21.75 0.03
N THR A 42 -7.98 21.99 1.00
CA THR A 42 -7.72 21.06 2.10
C THR A 42 -8.99 20.93 2.95
N LYS A 43 -9.50 19.72 3.10
CA LYS A 43 -10.69 19.42 3.88
C LYS A 43 -10.37 18.61 5.11
N SER A 44 -10.86 19.05 6.26
CA SER A 44 -10.77 18.30 7.51
C SER A 44 -12.09 17.59 7.80
N ILE A 45 -12.04 16.29 8.09
CA ILE A 45 -13.20 15.53 8.58
C ILE A 45 -13.42 15.76 10.08
N ARG A 46 -12.42 16.33 10.77
CA ARG A 46 -12.48 16.52 12.22
C ARG A 46 -13.49 17.61 12.56
N THR A 47 -14.70 17.21 12.93
CA THR A 47 -15.74 18.12 13.44
C THR A 47 -15.77 18.20 14.97
N TRP A 48 -15.04 17.31 15.66
CA TRP A 48 -14.96 17.28 17.11
C TRP A 48 -13.69 17.96 17.62
N GLN A 49 -13.81 18.59 18.78
CA GLN A 49 -12.66 19.15 19.48
C GLN A 49 -11.68 18.01 19.82
N VAL A 50 -10.42 18.19 19.42
CA VAL A 50 -9.35 17.26 19.80
C VAL A 50 -9.21 17.32 21.32
N LYS A 51 -9.72 16.31 22.03
CA LYS A 51 -9.48 16.17 23.46
C LYS A 51 -7.98 16.06 23.71
N GLU A 52 -7.53 16.62 24.81
CA GLU A 52 -6.14 16.47 25.25
C GLU A 52 -5.78 14.98 25.23
N GLY A 53 -4.77 14.62 24.41
CA GLY A 53 -4.39 13.21 24.24
C GLY A 53 -3.96 12.57 25.58
N LEU A 54 -4.07 11.25 25.65
CA LEU A 54 -3.60 10.49 26.80
C LEU A 54 -2.06 10.59 26.89
N ASN A 55 -1.55 10.94 28.04
CA ASN A 55 -0.12 10.93 28.30
C ASN A 55 0.35 9.50 28.57
N VAL A 56 1.00 8.90 27.57
CA VAL A 56 1.59 7.57 27.69
C VAL A 56 3.12 7.71 27.64
N PHE A 57 3.80 7.44 28.74
CA PHE A 57 5.26 7.55 28.86
C PHE A 57 5.85 8.91 28.45
N GLY A 58 5.11 10.01 28.66
CA GLY A 58 5.56 11.36 28.28
C GLY A 58 5.24 11.78 26.86
N ALA A 59 4.69 10.90 26.04
CA ALA A 59 4.16 11.21 24.71
C ALA A 59 2.64 11.45 24.77
N ARG A 60 2.15 12.45 24.05
CA ARG A 60 0.71 12.70 23.90
C ARG A 60 0.19 11.92 22.72
N ILE A 61 -0.66 10.93 22.97
CA ILE A 61 -1.30 10.11 21.94
C ILE A 61 -2.78 10.47 21.89
N THR A 62 -3.29 10.84 20.73
CA THR A 62 -4.71 11.15 20.54
C THR A 62 -5.56 9.87 20.48
N GLU A 63 -6.84 9.95 20.86
CA GLU A 63 -7.78 8.82 20.76
C GLU A 63 -7.85 8.28 19.32
N VAL A 64 -7.77 9.17 18.32
CA VAL A 64 -7.78 8.83 16.89
C VAL A 64 -6.56 7.98 16.52
N GLN A 65 -5.37 8.34 16.98
CA GLN A 65 -4.15 7.56 16.73
C GLN A 65 -4.23 6.15 17.31
N ILE A 66 -4.82 5.99 18.49
CA ILE A 66 -5.05 4.66 19.09
C ILE A 66 -5.99 3.84 18.21
N ILE A 67 -7.09 4.43 17.73
CA ILE A 67 -8.03 3.75 16.83
C ILE A 67 -7.33 3.33 15.53
N ILE A 68 -6.50 4.20 14.94
CA ILE A 68 -5.73 3.90 13.73
C ILE A 68 -4.78 2.74 13.97
N ILE A 69 -4.04 2.74 15.07
CA ILE A 69 -3.08 1.66 15.40
C ILE A 69 -3.82 0.33 15.56
N ILE A 70 -4.88 0.29 16.36
CA ILE A 70 -5.67 -0.94 16.58
C ILE A 70 -6.28 -1.43 15.26
N SER A 71 -6.90 -0.54 14.50
CA SER A 71 -7.50 -0.86 13.20
C SER A 71 -6.48 -1.38 12.21
N SER A 72 -5.28 -0.80 12.16
CA SER A 72 -4.19 -1.24 11.29
C SER A 72 -3.71 -2.65 11.65
N ILE A 73 -3.53 -2.94 12.93
CA ILE A 73 -3.13 -4.27 13.41
C ILE A 73 -4.21 -5.31 13.07
N VAL A 74 -5.47 -4.99 13.29
CA VAL A 74 -6.60 -5.86 12.96
C VAL A 74 -6.67 -6.11 11.45
N LEU A 75 -6.58 -5.07 10.63
CA LEU A 75 -6.62 -5.19 9.16
C LEU A 75 -5.45 -6.03 8.63
N VAL A 76 -4.23 -5.78 9.07
CA VAL A 76 -3.05 -6.57 8.66
C VAL A 76 -3.22 -8.03 9.07
N SER A 77 -3.74 -8.31 10.27
CA SER A 77 -3.98 -9.67 10.77
C SER A 77 -5.07 -10.37 9.95
N LEU A 78 -6.17 -9.69 9.63
CA LEU A 78 -7.26 -10.20 8.80
C LEU A 78 -6.78 -10.51 7.38
N VAL A 79 -6.03 -9.61 6.75
CA VAL A 79 -5.45 -9.81 5.41
C VAL A 79 -4.47 -10.97 5.41
N ALA A 80 -3.60 -11.05 6.40
CA ALA A 80 -2.69 -12.17 6.55
C ALA A 80 -3.46 -13.48 6.71
N GLY A 81 -4.44 -13.53 7.61
CA GLY A 81 -5.32 -14.69 7.80
C GLY A 81 -6.03 -15.08 6.50
N TYR A 82 -6.65 -14.12 5.81
CA TYR A 82 -7.32 -14.36 4.54
C TYR A 82 -6.38 -14.95 3.48
N LEU A 83 -5.21 -14.36 3.28
CA LEU A 83 -4.26 -14.83 2.28
C LEU A 83 -3.65 -16.20 2.61
N TYR A 84 -3.46 -16.53 3.89
CA TYR A 84 -2.86 -17.82 4.27
C TYR A 84 -3.88 -18.93 4.45
N LEU A 85 -5.07 -18.66 4.96
CA LEU A 85 -6.06 -19.68 5.34
C LEU A 85 -7.13 -19.88 4.27
N ALA A 86 -7.63 -18.80 3.63
CA ALA A 86 -8.71 -18.88 2.66
C ALA A 86 -8.26 -19.56 1.35
N LYS A 87 -9.17 -20.32 0.72
CA LYS A 87 -8.94 -20.94 -0.59
C LYS A 87 -8.63 -19.90 -1.67
N THR A 88 -9.34 -18.79 -1.66
CA THR A 88 -9.12 -17.64 -2.58
C THR A 88 -7.75 -17.00 -2.37
N GLY A 89 -7.30 -16.84 -1.12
CA GLY A 89 -5.97 -16.32 -0.82
C GLY A 89 -4.85 -17.25 -1.29
N LYS A 90 -5.04 -18.56 -1.17
CA LYS A 90 -4.10 -19.55 -1.73
C LYS A 90 -4.05 -19.47 -3.25
N ALA A 91 -5.20 -19.33 -3.92
CA ALA A 91 -5.28 -19.14 -5.36
C ALA A 91 -4.60 -17.84 -5.82
N MET A 92 -4.77 -16.73 -5.07
CA MET A 92 -4.08 -15.46 -5.35
C MET A 92 -2.56 -15.63 -5.33
N ARG A 93 -2.02 -16.33 -4.34
CA ARG A 93 -0.58 -16.59 -4.25
C ARG A 93 -0.06 -17.52 -5.36
N ALA A 94 -0.87 -18.52 -5.76
CA ALA A 94 -0.53 -19.40 -6.86
C ALA A 94 -0.48 -18.64 -8.20
N VAL A 95 -1.50 -17.83 -8.50
CA VAL A 95 -1.56 -16.99 -9.71
C VAL A 95 -0.47 -15.91 -9.70
N ALA A 96 -0.12 -15.35 -8.55
CA ALA A 96 0.97 -14.39 -8.42
C ALA A 96 2.36 -15.01 -8.66
N SER A 97 2.52 -16.30 -8.37
CA SER A 97 3.76 -17.03 -8.63
C SER A 97 3.93 -17.40 -10.12
N ASP A 98 2.89 -17.98 -10.71
CA ASP A 98 2.86 -18.37 -12.12
C ASP A 98 1.41 -18.44 -12.62
N PRO A 99 0.96 -17.45 -13.41
CA PRO A 99 -0.41 -17.41 -13.94
C PRO A 99 -0.69 -18.53 -14.94
N GLU A 100 0.30 -18.96 -15.73
CA GLU A 100 0.13 -20.00 -16.77
C GLU A 100 -0.05 -21.37 -16.11
N LEU A 101 0.84 -21.70 -15.17
CA LEU A 101 0.75 -22.94 -14.41
C LEU A 101 -0.55 -23.03 -13.60
N ALA A 102 -1.00 -21.92 -13.03
CA ALA A 102 -2.27 -21.85 -12.33
C ALA A 102 -3.46 -22.15 -13.25
N ASN A 103 -3.44 -21.63 -14.49
CA ASN A 103 -4.48 -21.92 -15.49
C ASN A 103 -4.48 -23.39 -15.91
N VAL A 104 -3.32 -23.99 -16.16
CA VAL A 104 -3.19 -25.42 -16.48
C VAL A 104 -3.71 -26.28 -15.34
N SER A 105 -3.53 -25.84 -14.10
CA SER A 105 -4.06 -26.51 -12.90
C SER A 105 -5.58 -26.32 -12.68
N GLY A 106 -6.29 -25.73 -13.65
CA GLY A 106 -7.74 -25.53 -13.62
C GLY A 106 -8.21 -24.29 -12.87
N MET A 107 -7.32 -23.41 -12.43
CA MET A 107 -7.67 -22.15 -11.78
C MET A 107 -7.95 -21.06 -12.82
N ASN A 108 -9.04 -20.34 -12.67
CA ASN A 108 -9.37 -19.21 -13.52
C ASN A 108 -8.62 -17.95 -13.05
N SER A 109 -7.43 -17.69 -13.64
CA SER A 109 -6.56 -16.57 -13.26
C SER A 109 -7.28 -15.22 -13.36
N ASP A 110 -8.16 -15.00 -14.34
CA ASP A 110 -8.90 -13.75 -14.49
C ASP A 110 -9.82 -13.47 -13.28
N LYS A 111 -10.52 -14.49 -12.77
CA LYS A 111 -11.38 -14.34 -11.59
C LYS A 111 -10.55 -14.08 -10.32
N VAL A 112 -9.42 -14.75 -10.21
CA VAL A 112 -8.50 -14.59 -9.06
C VAL A 112 -7.92 -13.17 -9.06
N ILE A 113 -7.48 -12.66 -10.20
CA ILE A 113 -6.96 -11.30 -10.34
C ILE A 113 -8.08 -10.28 -10.01
N LEU A 114 -9.30 -10.47 -10.52
CA LEU A 114 -10.42 -9.60 -10.20
C LEU A 114 -10.69 -9.54 -8.68
N THR A 115 -10.69 -10.68 -8.00
CA THR A 115 -10.87 -10.71 -6.54
C THR A 115 -9.71 -10.05 -5.79
N ALA A 116 -8.47 -10.19 -6.28
CA ALA A 116 -7.31 -9.51 -5.72
C ALA A 116 -7.42 -7.98 -5.86
N PHE A 117 -7.83 -7.49 -7.03
CA PHE A 117 -8.09 -6.06 -7.25
C PHE A 117 -9.21 -5.53 -6.36
N ALA A 118 -10.31 -6.27 -6.24
CA ALA A 118 -11.45 -5.88 -5.40
C ALA A 118 -11.04 -5.78 -3.92
N SER A 119 -10.34 -6.79 -3.41
CA SER A 119 -9.85 -6.79 -2.02
C SER A 119 -8.82 -5.69 -1.76
N GLY A 120 -7.87 -5.48 -2.68
CA GLY A 120 -6.88 -4.42 -2.60
C GLY A 120 -7.52 -3.02 -2.62
N SER A 121 -8.51 -2.81 -3.49
CA SER A 121 -9.25 -1.52 -3.56
C SER A 121 -10.04 -1.25 -2.28
N ALA A 122 -10.69 -2.27 -1.70
CA ALA A 122 -11.40 -2.15 -0.43
C ALA A 122 -10.45 -1.77 0.72
N LEU A 123 -9.29 -2.42 0.79
CA LEU A 123 -8.27 -2.12 1.79
C LEU A 123 -7.70 -0.70 1.63
N ALA A 124 -7.44 -0.28 0.39
CA ALA A 124 -6.98 1.08 0.10
C ALA A 124 -8.02 2.13 0.52
N GLY A 125 -9.32 1.86 0.29
CA GLY A 125 -10.39 2.73 0.75
C GLY A 125 -10.44 2.86 2.27
N ILE A 126 -10.36 1.74 3.00
CA ILE A 126 -10.32 1.75 4.47
C ILE A 126 -9.08 2.49 4.98
N ALA A 127 -7.91 2.23 4.39
CA ALA A 127 -6.67 2.92 4.75
C ALA A 127 -6.77 4.43 4.50
N GLY A 128 -7.37 4.84 3.37
CA GLY A 128 -7.63 6.26 3.06
C GLY A 128 -8.52 6.93 4.10
N ILE A 129 -9.57 6.27 4.56
CA ILE A 129 -10.44 6.77 5.64
C ILE A 129 -9.64 6.94 6.94
N LEU A 130 -8.86 5.92 7.33
CA LEU A 130 -8.05 5.98 8.56
C LEU A 130 -7.02 7.10 8.53
N VAL A 131 -6.34 7.28 7.39
CA VAL A 131 -5.36 8.37 7.21
C VAL A 131 -6.05 9.73 7.27
N SER A 132 -7.23 9.88 6.66
CA SER A 132 -7.97 11.15 6.66
C SER A 132 -8.55 11.55 8.02
N LEU A 133 -8.61 10.62 8.99
CA LEU A 133 -8.92 10.92 10.38
C LEU A 133 -7.75 11.58 11.12
N ASP A 134 -6.52 11.32 10.72
CA ASP A 134 -5.31 11.88 11.36
C ASP A 134 -4.77 13.11 10.61
N VAL A 135 -4.83 13.11 9.29
CA VAL A 135 -4.30 14.17 8.41
C VAL A 135 -5.44 14.76 7.59
N ASP A 136 -5.37 16.07 7.30
CA ASP A 136 -6.33 16.73 6.43
C ASP A 136 -6.30 16.15 5.01
N MET A 137 -7.48 16.05 4.38
CA MET A 137 -7.62 15.49 3.04
C MET A 137 -7.27 16.50 1.96
N THR A 138 -6.42 16.08 1.04
CA THR A 138 -6.17 16.77 -0.22
C THR A 138 -6.38 15.79 -1.39
N PRO A 139 -6.78 16.26 -2.59
CA PRO A 139 -6.94 15.37 -3.75
C PRO A 139 -5.66 14.62 -4.15
N THR A 140 -4.50 15.14 -3.75
CA THR A 140 -3.18 14.59 -4.07
C THR A 140 -2.63 13.61 -3.03
N MET A 141 -3.25 13.48 -1.84
CA MET A 141 -2.73 12.66 -0.75
C MET A 141 -2.52 11.19 -1.12
N GLY A 142 -3.32 10.68 -2.07
CA GLY A 142 -3.22 9.29 -2.53
C GLY A 142 -1.88 8.96 -3.18
N MET A 143 -1.25 9.89 -3.88
CA MET A 143 0.06 9.67 -4.52
C MET A 143 1.17 9.50 -3.48
N ASN A 144 1.19 10.35 -2.46
CA ASN A 144 2.16 10.25 -1.38
C ASN A 144 1.99 8.94 -0.61
N ALA A 145 0.74 8.55 -0.29
CA ALA A 145 0.46 7.29 0.36
C ALA A 145 0.90 6.08 -0.48
N LEU A 146 0.69 6.12 -1.80
CA LEU A 146 1.14 5.08 -2.73
C LEU A 146 2.66 4.98 -2.74
N LEU A 147 3.38 6.10 -2.88
CA LEU A 147 4.84 6.11 -2.89
C LEU A 147 5.42 5.54 -1.58
N MET A 148 4.91 5.98 -0.43
CA MET A 148 5.34 5.45 0.87
C MET A 148 5.01 3.96 1.04
N GLY A 149 3.85 3.53 0.53
CA GLY A 149 3.46 2.11 0.51
C GLY A 149 4.41 1.26 -0.34
N VAL A 150 4.82 1.76 -1.51
CA VAL A 150 5.80 1.07 -2.38
C VAL A 150 7.17 1.00 -1.69
N VAL A 151 7.63 2.10 -1.08
CA VAL A 151 8.88 2.12 -0.30
C VAL A 151 8.83 1.08 0.82
N ALA A 152 7.76 1.05 1.61
CA ALA A 152 7.58 0.09 2.69
C ALA A 152 7.56 -1.37 2.19
N MET A 153 6.92 -1.60 1.03
CA MET A 153 6.84 -2.91 0.38
C MET A 153 8.23 -3.40 -0.07
N ILE A 154 9.04 -2.53 -0.67
CA ILE A 154 10.40 -2.88 -1.12
C ILE A 154 11.30 -3.17 0.08
N ILE A 155 11.28 -2.31 1.09
CA ILE A 155 12.07 -2.50 2.34
C ILE A 155 11.66 -3.79 3.04
N GLY A 156 10.37 -4.06 3.13
CA GLY A 156 9.84 -5.24 3.80
C GLY A 156 10.02 -6.54 3.04
N GLY A 157 10.06 -6.45 1.71
CA GLY A 157 10.05 -7.58 0.76
C GLY A 157 8.64 -7.91 0.28
N ALA A 158 8.39 -7.71 -1.03
CA ALA A 158 7.08 -7.79 -1.67
C ALA A 158 6.33 -9.13 -1.49
N ASN A 159 7.05 -10.22 -1.21
CA ASN A 159 6.48 -11.56 -1.09
C ASN A 159 6.06 -11.94 0.33
N SER A 160 6.21 -11.04 1.31
CA SER A 160 5.93 -11.33 2.72
C SER A 160 5.11 -10.23 3.38
N ILE A 161 3.86 -10.53 3.76
CA ILE A 161 2.99 -9.58 4.48
C ILE A 161 3.65 -9.14 5.80
N ARG A 162 4.27 -10.07 6.53
CA ARG A 162 4.99 -9.76 7.77
C ARG A 162 6.18 -8.84 7.48
N GLY A 163 6.89 -9.09 6.38
CA GLY A 163 7.97 -8.24 5.91
C GLY A 163 7.48 -6.83 5.60
N ILE A 164 6.38 -6.69 4.84
CA ILE A 164 5.79 -5.38 4.50
C ILE A 164 5.39 -4.61 5.76
N ALA A 165 4.74 -5.27 6.73
CA ALA A 165 4.38 -4.64 8.01
C ALA A 165 5.61 -4.15 8.80
N LEU A 166 6.68 -4.95 8.86
CA LEU A 166 7.95 -4.55 9.49
C LEU A 166 8.64 -3.44 8.71
N GLY A 167 8.61 -3.50 7.37
CA GLY A 167 9.14 -2.45 6.49
C GLY A 167 8.42 -1.10 6.72
N ALA A 168 7.09 -1.13 6.83
CA ALA A 168 6.30 0.07 7.14
C ALA A 168 6.62 0.64 8.53
N LEU A 169 6.76 -0.21 9.55
CA LEU A 169 7.16 0.21 10.90
C LEU A 169 8.56 0.82 10.91
N LEU A 170 9.52 0.18 10.22
CA LEU A 170 10.88 0.70 10.11
C LEU A 170 10.92 2.03 9.38
N LEU A 171 10.18 2.15 8.28
CA LEU A 171 10.07 3.40 7.53
C LEU A 171 9.48 4.51 8.40
N ALA A 172 8.35 4.26 9.06
CA ALA A 172 7.69 5.23 9.92
C ALA A 172 8.58 5.66 11.09
N THR A 173 9.28 4.73 11.73
CA THR A 173 10.22 5.07 12.82
C THR A 173 11.39 5.88 12.32
N ALA A 174 11.99 5.53 11.17
CA ALA A 174 13.09 6.29 10.57
C ALA A 174 12.66 7.72 10.18
N GLN A 175 11.49 7.89 9.58
CA GLN A 175 10.95 9.21 9.24
C GLN A 175 10.71 10.05 10.49
N ASN A 176 10.05 9.51 11.51
CA ASN A 176 9.77 10.25 12.76
C ASN A 176 11.04 10.63 13.53
N LEU A 177 12.00 9.72 13.63
CA LEU A 177 13.30 10.02 14.24
C LEU A 177 14.07 11.08 13.43
N GLY A 178 14.03 10.97 12.11
CA GLY A 178 14.67 11.95 11.23
C GLY A 178 14.08 13.35 11.37
N VAL A 179 12.76 13.45 11.44
CA VAL A 179 12.05 14.73 11.67
C VAL A 179 12.42 15.35 13.01
N TRP A 180 12.64 14.54 14.02
CA TRP A 180 13.07 15.06 15.33
C TRP A 180 14.43 15.75 15.29
N TYR A 181 15.38 15.21 14.50
CA TYR A 181 16.75 15.75 14.47
C TYR A 181 16.96 16.82 13.41
N ILE A 182 16.23 16.76 12.28
CA ILE A 182 16.52 17.64 11.13
C ILE A 182 15.37 18.63 10.90
N SER A 183 14.34 18.23 10.21
CA SER A 183 13.07 18.96 10.04
C SER A 183 12.08 18.10 9.26
N SER A 184 10.79 18.42 9.32
CA SER A 184 9.73 17.69 8.60
C SER A 184 9.87 17.73 7.06
N GLN A 185 10.54 18.74 6.52
CA GLN A 185 10.78 18.85 5.07
C GLN A 185 11.63 17.71 4.50
N TRP A 186 12.43 17.04 5.35
CA TRP A 186 13.31 15.95 4.95
C TRP A 186 12.66 14.55 5.05
N GLN A 187 11.40 14.48 5.43
CA GLN A 187 10.70 13.21 5.64
C GLN A 187 10.73 12.30 4.41
N ASP A 188 10.46 12.86 3.23
CA ASP A 188 10.49 12.11 1.98
C ASP A 188 11.92 11.73 1.58
N ALA A 189 12.89 12.63 1.78
CA ALA A 189 14.28 12.34 1.50
C ALA A 189 14.83 11.20 2.39
N ILE A 190 14.41 11.14 3.64
CA ILE A 190 14.76 10.04 4.56
C ILE A 190 14.15 8.73 4.07
N ALA A 191 12.89 8.75 3.62
CA ALA A 191 12.23 7.56 3.10
C ALA A 191 12.93 7.00 1.86
N PHE A 192 13.21 7.86 0.87
CA PHE A 192 13.91 7.45 -0.35
C PHE A 192 15.38 7.13 -0.11
N GLY A 193 16.05 7.81 0.80
CA GLY A 193 17.41 7.48 1.24
C GLY A 193 17.47 6.08 1.87
N LEU A 194 16.53 5.77 2.76
CA LEU A 194 16.41 4.45 3.35
C LEU A 194 16.14 3.37 2.28
N LEU A 195 15.25 3.65 1.33
CA LEU A 195 14.98 2.77 0.20
C LEU A 195 16.27 2.48 -0.59
N LEU A 196 17.05 3.52 -0.91
CA LEU A 196 18.28 3.40 -1.66
C LEU A 196 19.30 2.52 -0.92
N VAL A 197 19.45 2.72 0.39
CA VAL A 197 20.31 1.89 1.25
C VAL A 197 19.86 0.43 1.19
N PHE A 198 18.55 0.17 1.30
CA PHE A 198 18.03 -1.20 1.21
C PHE A 198 18.26 -1.84 -0.16
N LEU A 199 18.06 -1.10 -1.25
CA LEU A 199 18.31 -1.60 -2.60
C LEU A 199 19.77 -1.94 -2.85
N LEU A 200 20.71 -1.19 -2.25
CA LEU A 200 22.14 -1.46 -2.39
C LEU A 200 22.59 -2.66 -1.56
N PHE A 201 22.12 -2.80 -0.32
CA PHE A 201 22.61 -3.83 0.60
C PHE A 201 21.73 -5.07 0.65
N LYS A 202 20.42 -4.94 0.45
CA LYS A 202 19.46 -6.03 0.58
C LYS A 202 18.27 -5.88 -0.38
N PRO A 203 18.47 -6.04 -1.69
CA PRO A 203 17.45 -5.79 -2.71
C PRO A 203 16.21 -6.69 -2.57
N GLU A 204 16.30 -7.80 -1.84
CA GLU A 204 15.18 -8.70 -1.57
C GLU A 204 14.27 -8.20 -0.43
N GLY A 205 14.66 -7.15 0.29
CA GLY A 205 13.97 -6.64 1.46
C GLY A 205 14.23 -7.47 2.72
N PHE A 206 13.58 -7.10 3.83
CA PHE A 206 13.82 -7.70 5.15
C PHE A 206 13.48 -9.20 5.20
N MET A 207 12.35 -9.60 4.60
CA MET A 207 11.82 -10.97 4.59
C MET A 207 11.55 -11.49 3.17
N GLY A 208 12.16 -10.89 2.15
CA GLY A 208 12.06 -11.34 0.77
C GLY A 208 12.74 -12.71 0.59
N ARG A 209 12.15 -13.56 -0.24
CA ARG A 209 12.77 -14.82 -0.67
C ARG A 209 13.36 -14.61 -2.05
N LYS A 210 14.59 -15.11 -2.26
CA LYS A 210 15.18 -15.20 -3.61
C LYS A 210 14.20 -15.92 -4.54
N ILE A 211 13.74 -15.24 -5.57
CA ILE A 211 13.09 -15.91 -6.69
C ILE A 211 14.21 -16.66 -7.38
N ARG A 212 14.21 -18.00 -7.30
CA ARG A 212 15.04 -18.82 -8.16
C ARG A 212 14.53 -18.60 -9.59
N THR A 213 15.19 -17.72 -10.33
CA THR A 213 15.12 -17.74 -11.79
C THR A 213 15.69 -19.09 -12.19
N ALA A 214 14.85 -19.98 -12.73
CA ALA A 214 15.34 -21.12 -13.45
C ALA A 214 16.10 -20.55 -14.65
N GLU A 215 17.42 -20.64 -14.61
CA GLU A 215 18.23 -20.45 -15.79
C GLU A 215 17.82 -21.54 -16.77
N ILE A 216 17.23 -21.12 -17.89
CA ILE A 216 17.01 -21.92 -19.08
C ILE A 216 18.24 -21.75 -19.96
#